data_dcd46006b403e8378c3f8415d3aaa2e9
#
_entry.id   dcd46006b403e8378c3f8415d3aaa2e9
#
_cell.length_a   1.000
_cell.length_b   1.000
_cell.length_c   1.000
_cell.angle_alpha   90.00
_cell.angle_beta   90.00
_cell.angle_gamma   90.00
#
_symmetry.space_group_name_H-M   'P 1'
#
loop_
_entity.id
_entity.type
_entity.pdbx_description
1 polymer ?
#
loop_
_entity_poly.entity_id
_entity_poly.type
_entity_poly.pdbx_seq_one_letter_code
_entity_poly.pdbx_strand_id
1 'polypeptide(L)'
;MFKKLSNIYVQYSHLVIGCIFLFLQLFIYIVNMGSESMIFYYWYCNHIPLLFSIAFFFKQYQVVKGLIGVGLIPQILWILDLSLYAIFSFQLFGFTQYFFELESIIQMISVLIIHIFSSLLAFLFTISIKPNKNSLFISLVYIFLLQIITLMFTDPTLNINCVQEICGLENFTPPLYPYYFFILTFVVMVLPAYVLQILAFNFYENRIKREYKNKF
;
A
#
# COMPACT_ATOMS: atom_id res chain seq x y z
N MET A 1 -0.10 -37.70 6.61
CA MET A 1 -1.14 -36.72 7.00
C MET A 1 -0.63 -35.29 6.89
N PHE A 2 0.48 -34.88 7.49
CA PHE A 2 1.03 -33.52 7.44
C PHE A 2 1.34 -32.99 6.04
N LYS A 3 1.89 -33.83 5.13
CA LYS A 3 2.19 -33.43 3.74
C LYS A 3 0.92 -33.12 2.93
N LYS A 4 -0.20 -33.76 3.24
CA LYS A 4 -1.51 -33.52 2.58
C LYS A 4 -2.14 -32.21 3.08
N LEU A 5 -1.97 -31.91 4.38
CA LEU A 5 -2.46 -30.66 4.99
C LEU A 5 -1.63 -29.45 4.49
N SER A 6 -0.30 -29.58 4.34
CA SER A 6 0.54 -28.52 3.79
C SER A 6 0.16 -28.18 2.34
N ASN A 7 -0.14 -29.19 1.52
CA ASN A 7 -0.57 -28.97 0.14
C ASN A 7 -1.93 -28.27 0.02
N ILE A 8 -2.87 -28.63 0.90
CA ILE A 8 -4.20 -27.98 0.98
C ILE A 8 -4.01 -26.51 1.39
N TYR A 9 -3.18 -26.24 2.40
CA TYR A 9 -2.92 -24.88 2.87
C TYR A 9 -2.31 -23.98 1.77
N VAL A 10 -1.33 -24.48 1.03
CA VAL A 10 -0.73 -23.75 -0.10
C VAL A 10 -1.73 -23.54 -1.24
N GLN A 11 -2.63 -24.53 -1.46
CA GLN A 11 -3.60 -24.46 -2.55
C GLN A 11 -4.67 -23.38 -2.35
N TYR A 12 -5.08 -23.12 -1.09
CA TYR A 12 -6.17 -22.18 -0.78
C TYR A 12 -5.71 -20.88 -0.11
N SER A 13 -4.40 -20.73 0.15
CA SER A 13 -3.89 -19.53 0.81
C SER A 13 -4.29 -18.22 0.12
N HIS A 14 -4.29 -18.21 -1.23
CA HIS A 14 -4.70 -17.04 -2.01
C HIS A 14 -6.17 -16.65 -1.79
N LEU A 15 -7.08 -17.61 -1.60
CA LEU A 15 -8.49 -17.35 -1.31
C LEU A 15 -8.65 -16.75 0.10
N VAL A 16 -7.96 -17.32 1.08
CA VAL A 16 -7.98 -16.80 2.46
C VAL A 16 -7.46 -15.37 2.50
N ILE A 17 -6.34 -15.11 1.84
CA ILE A 17 -5.75 -13.77 1.79
C ILE A 17 -6.67 -12.80 1.03
N GLY A 18 -7.24 -13.24 -0.10
CA GLY A 18 -8.24 -12.47 -0.84
C GLY A 18 -9.44 -12.10 0.02
N CYS A 19 -9.96 -13.04 0.82
CA CYS A 19 -11.05 -12.78 1.77
C CYS A 19 -10.64 -11.78 2.86
N ILE A 20 -9.42 -11.87 3.40
CA ILE A 20 -8.93 -10.91 4.40
C ILE A 20 -8.95 -9.47 3.82
N PHE A 21 -8.44 -9.28 2.61
CA PHE A 21 -8.45 -7.97 1.97
C PHE A 21 -9.85 -7.49 1.60
N LEU A 22 -10.75 -8.40 1.20
CA LEU A 22 -12.16 -8.05 0.97
C LEU A 22 -12.83 -7.59 2.27
N PHE A 23 -12.58 -8.28 3.37
CA PHE A 23 -13.08 -7.90 4.68
C PHE A 23 -12.56 -6.52 5.12
N LEU A 24 -11.27 -6.24 4.92
CA LEU A 24 -10.70 -4.93 5.17
C LEU A 24 -11.40 -3.85 4.36
N GLN A 25 -11.63 -4.09 3.07
CA GLN A 25 -12.34 -3.14 2.20
C GLN A 25 -13.77 -2.89 2.66
N LEU A 26 -14.51 -3.95 3.00
CA LEU A 26 -15.89 -3.82 3.50
C LEU A 26 -15.93 -3.06 4.82
N PHE A 27 -14.99 -3.32 5.72
CA PHE A 27 -14.88 -2.58 6.98
C PHE A 27 -14.65 -1.09 6.74
N ILE A 28 -13.71 -0.73 5.85
CA ILE A 28 -13.45 0.67 5.45
C ILE A 28 -14.73 1.31 4.91
N TYR A 29 -15.42 0.59 4.03
CA TYR A 29 -16.64 1.08 3.41
C TYR A 29 -17.73 1.35 4.46
N ILE A 30 -17.98 0.41 5.36
CA ILE A 30 -19.02 0.52 6.39
C ILE A 30 -18.71 1.68 7.35
N VAL A 31 -17.45 1.81 7.80
CA VAL A 31 -17.04 2.87 8.74
C VAL A 31 -17.21 4.26 8.14
N ASN A 32 -17.08 4.38 6.81
CA ASN A 32 -17.11 5.67 6.11
C ASN A 32 -18.41 5.89 5.31
N MET A 33 -19.41 5.01 5.43
CA MET A 33 -20.70 5.16 4.73
C MET A 33 -21.47 6.44 5.11
N GLY A 34 -21.17 7.06 6.24
CA GLY A 34 -21.77 8.32 6.70
C GLY A 34 -20.96 9.57 6.32
N SER A 35 -19.77 9.42 5.74
CA SER A 35 -19.00 10.58 5.28
C SER A 35 -19.64 11.16 4.03
N GLU A 36 -19.97 12.45 4.06
CA GLU A 36 -20.71 13.14 3.00
C GLU A 36 -19.97 13.22 1.66
N SER A 37 -18.70 12.83 1.59
CA SER A 37 -17.90 12.97 0.37
C SER A 37 -17.46 11.65 -0.23
N MET A 38 -17.87 11.39 -1.47
CA MET A 38 -17.31 10.37 -2.36
C MET A 38 -15.78 10.51 -2.53
N ILE A 39 -15.23 11.66 -2.20
CA ILE A 39 -13.80 12.03 -2.28
C ILE A 39 -12.93 11.08 -1.47
N PHE A 40 -13.43 10.57 -0.35
CA PHE A 40 -12.74 9.60 0.48
C PHE A 40 -12.24 8.36 -0.31
N TYR A 41 -12.98 7.92 -1.31
CA TYR A 41 -12.63 6.74 -2.09
C TYR A 41 -11.54 6.98 -3.14
N TYR A 42 -11.20 8.23 -3.45
CA TYR A 42 -10.10 8.56 -4.36
C TYR A 42 -8.71 8.41 -3.71
N TRP A 43 -8.64 8.38 -2.38
CA TRP A 43 -7.38 8.07 -1.70
C TRP A 43 -6.93 6.64 -1.98
N TYR A 44 -5.67 6.49 -2.40
CA TYR A 44 -5.04 5.19 -2.66
C TYR A 44 -5.29 4.18 -1.53
N CYS A 45 -5.05 4.57 -0.29
CA CYS A 45 -5.18 3.69 0.87
C CYS A 45 -6.59 3.11 1.04
N ASN A 46 -7.62 3.82 0.60
CA ASN A 46 -9.01 3.46 0.85
C ASN A 46 -9.60 2.49 -0.19
N HIS A 47 -8.97 2.29 -1.34
CA HIS A 47 -9.42 1.34 -2.34
C HIS A 47 -8.42 0.21 -2.64
N ILE A 48 -7.18 0.35 -2.15
CA ILE A 48 -6.13 -0.66 -2.44
C ILE A 48 -6.45 -2.05 -1.87
N PRO A 49 -7.11 -2.23 -0.71
CA PRO A 49 -7.47 -3.56 -0.24
C PRO A 49 -8.39 -4.30 -1.21
N LEU A 50 -9.31 -3.60 -1.89
CA LEU A 50 -10.16 -4.22 -2.91
C LEU A 50 -9.31 -4.76 -4.07
N LEU A 51 -8.36 -3.96 -4.56
CA LEU A 51 -7.48 -4.37 -5.66
C LEU A 51 -6.59 -5.54 -5.26
N PHE A 52 -6.07 -5.58 -4.03
CA PHE A 52 -5.36 -6.74 -3.50
C PHE A 52 -6.27 -7.97 -3.44
N SER A 53 -7.48 -7.83 -2.92
CA SER A 53 -8.46 -8.93 -2.86
C SER A 53 -8.67 -9.57 -4.23
N ILE A 54 -9.00 -8.75 -5.23
CA ILE A 54 -9.21 -9.19 -6.61
C ILE A 54 -7.97 -9.90 -7.15
N ALA A 55 -6.79 -9.27 -7.00
CA ALA A 55 -5.54 -9.83 -7.50
C ALA A 55 -5.18 -11.17 -6.84
N PHE A 56 -5.44 -11.34 -5.54
CA PHE A 56 -5.24 -12.62 -4.85
C PHE A 56 -6.24 -13.69 -5.30
N PHE A 57 -7.52 -13.37 -5.45
CA PHE A 57 -8.51 -14.34 -5.94
C PHE A 57 -8.14 -14.89 -7.31
N PHE A 58 -7.62 -14.05 -8.19
CA PHE A 58 -7.18 -14.45 -9.53
C PHE A 58 -5.71 -14.89 -9.61
N LYS A 59 -5.00 -15.03 -8.47
CA LYS A 59 -3.57 -15.41 -8.39
C LYS A 59 -2.66 -14.50 -9.20
N GLN A 60 -3.03 -13.24 -9.39
CA GLN A 60 -2.28 -12.26 -10.15
C GLN A 60 -1.19 -11.61 -9.30
N TYR A 61 -0.22 -12.41 -8.85
CA TYR A 61 0.79 -11.98 -7.90
C TYR A 61 1.68 -10.83 -8.41
N GLN A 62 1.89 -10.70 -9.72
CA GLN A 62 2.63 -9.57 -10.26
C GLN A 62 1.82 -8.28 -10.20
N VAL A 63 0.48 -8.36 -10.24
CA VAL A 63 -0.40 -7.23 -9.95
C VAL A 63 -0.25 -6.83 -8.48
N VAL A 64 -0.32 -7.79 -7.56
CA VAL A 64 -0.07 -7.52 -6.12
C VAL A 64 1.28 -6.85 -5.91
N LYS A 65 2.36 -7.37 -6.53
CA LYS A 65 3.71 -6.78 -6.45
C LYS A 65 3.77 -5.35 -6.99
N GLY A 66 3.07 -5.07 -8.09
CA GLY A 66 2.97 -3.72 -8.65
C GLY A 66 2.25 -2.75 -7.72
N LEU A 67 1.11 -3.16 -7.17
CA LEU A 67 0.34 -2.35 -6.22
C LEU A 67 1.13 -2.09 -4.92
N ILE A 68 1.87 -3.10 -4.40
CA ILE A 68 2.81 -2.90 -3.28
C ILE A 68 3.86 -1.85 -3.64
N GLY A 69 4.35 -1.85 -4.89
CA GLY A 69 5.32 -0.85 -5.37
C GLY A 69 4.86 0.59 -5.16
N VAL A 70 3.56 0.86 -5.28
CA VAL A 70 3.02 2.21 -5.08
C VAL A 70 2.79 2.55 -3.62
N GLY A 71 2.31 1.59 -2.81
CA GLY A 71 1.83 1.87 -1.45
C GLY A 71 2.85 1.64 -0.33
N LEU A 72 3.87 0.81 -0.54
CA LEU A 72 4.73 0.36 0.56
C LEU A 72 5.51 1.50 1.20
N ILE A 73 6.17 2.33 0.41
CA ILE A 73 6.98 3.45 0.93
C ILE A 73 6.10 4.52 1.58
N PRO A 74 5.00 5.01 0.94
CA PRO A 74 4.10 5.95 1.60
C PRO A 74 3.56 5.45 2.93
N GLN A 75 3.20 4.16 3.03
CA GLN A 75 2.69 3.60 4.28
C GLN A 75 3.77 3.49 5.36
N ILE A 76 5.01 3.14 4.99
CA ILE A 76 6.14 3.16 5.94
C ILE A 76 6.38 4.58 6.46
N LEU A 77 6.38 5.58 5.57
CA LEU A 77 6.56 6.98 5.96
C LEU A 77 5.41 7.47 6.85
N TRP A 78 4.18 7.07 6.57
CA TRP A 78 3.02 7.39 7.39
C TRP A 78 3.14 6.79 8.80
N ILE A 79 3.54 5.51 8.91
CA ILE A 79 3.76 4.83 10.20
C ILE A 79 4.88 5.52 10.98
N LEU A 80 5.96 5.89 10.29
CA LEU A 80 7.08 6.60 10.89
C LEU A 80 6.65 7.95 11.46
N ASP A 81 5.91 8.75 10.68
CA ASP A 81 5.41 10.07 11.08
C ASP A 81 4.48 9.97 12.29
N LEU A 82 3.54 9.01 12.28
CA LEU A 82 2.67 8.73 13.41
C LEU A 82 3.45 8.33 14.67
N SER A 83 4.45 7.45 14.50
CA SER A 83 5.25 6.95 15.63
C SER A 83 6.10 8.07 16.26
N LEU A 84 6.70 8.92 15.44
CA LEU A 84 7.46 10.07 15.90
C LEU A 84 6.57 11.07 16.64
N TYR A 85 5.36 11.32 16.14
CA TYR A 85 4.42 12.19 16.84
C TYR A 85 3.96 11.59 18.17
N ALA A 86 3.62 10.30 18.19
CA ALA A 86 3.16 9.64 19.41
C ALA A 86 4.23 9.61 20.54
N ILE A 87 5.51 9.49 20.18
CA ILE A 87 6.61 9.36 21.16
C ILE A 87 7.21 10.73 21.52
N PHE A 88 7.38 11.61 20.54
CA PHE A 88 8.17 12.83 20.66
C PHE A 88 7.34 14.11 20.44
N SER A 89 6.04 14.01 20.14
CA SER A 89 5.18 15.14 19.72
C SER A 89 5.77 15.92 18.54
N PHE A 90 6.51 15.22 17.67
CA PHE A 90 7.17 15.79 16.50
C PHE A 90 6.68 15.10 15.23
N GLN A 91 6.19 15.88 14.28
CA GLN A 91 5.82 15.39 12.93
C GLN A 91 6.96 15.69 11.95
N LEU A 92 7.42 14.66 11.27
CA LEU A 92 8.48 14.79 10.27
C LEU A 92 7.93 15.36 8.94
N PHE A 93 6.76 14.87 8.54
CA PHE A 93 6.12 15.22 7.27
C PHE A 93 4.72 15.81 7.43
N GLY A 94 4.09 15.69 8.59
CA GLY A 94 2.72 16.12 8.81
C GLY A 94 1.65 15.22 8.15
N PHE A 95 2.02 14.05 7.62
CA PHE A 95 1.10 13.12 6.94
C PHE A 95 -0.01 12.61 7.84
N THR A 96 0.19 12.66 9.15
CA THR A 96 -0.72 12.07 10.15
C THR A 96 -1.55 13.10 10.89
N GLN A 97 -1.47 14.39 10.52
CA GLN A 97 -2.19 15.45 11.22
C GLN A 97 -3.70 15.18 11.25
N TYR A 98 -4.31 14.86 10.11
CA TYR A 98 -5.73 14.56 9.99
C TYR A 98 -6.19 13.41 10.91
N PHE A 99 -5.28 12.49 11.26
CA PHE A 99 -5.60 11.35 12.11
C PHE A 99 -6.03 11.78 13.52
N PHE A 100 -5.42 12.84 14.04
CA PHE A 100 -5.73 13.39 15.36
C PHE A 100 -6.97 14.30 15.36
N GLU A 101 -7.48 14.64 14.19
CA GLU A 101 -8.70 15.43 13.99
C GLU A 101 -9.94 14.53 13.86
N LEU A 102 -9.77 13.21 13.78
CA LEU A 102 -10.87 12.26 13.69
C LEU A 102 -11.63 12.20 15.02
N GLU A 103 -12.94 12.41 14.94
CA GLU A 103 -13.82 12.38 16.12
C GLU A 103 -14.17 10.96 16.58
N SER A 104 -14.15 10.00 15.66
CA SER A 104 -14.57 8.62 15.90
C SER A 104 -13.39 7.67 16.11
N ILE A 105 -13.35 6.99 17.26
CA ILE A 105 -12.38 5.92 17.53
C ILE A 105 -12.41 4.83 16.45
N ILE A 106 -13.59 4.52 15.91
CA ILE A 106 -13.74 3.50 14.85
C ILE A 106 -13.06 3.96 13.57
N GLN A 107 -13.18 5.25 13.22
CA GLN A 107 -12.44 5.83 12.07
C GLN A 107 -10.94 5.80 12.32
N MET A 108 -10.46 6.17 13.50
CA MET A 108 -9.04 6.06 13.86
C MET A 108 -8.52 4.62 13.71
N ILE A 109 -9.24 3.63 14.22
CA ILE A 109 -8.91 2.21 14.06
C ILE A 109 -8.88 1.82 12.59
N SER A 110 -9.85 2.26 11.78
CA SER A 110 -9.90 1.99 10.35
C SER A 110 -8.66 2.53 9.63
N VAL A 111 -8.29 3.79 9.89
CA VAL A 111 -7.10 4.42 9.31
C VAL A 111 -5.82 3.68 9.71
N LEU A 112 -5.65 3.31 10.99
CA LEU A 112 -4.51 2.53 11.47
C LEU A 112 -4.40 1.18 10.74
N ILE A 113 -5.52 0.45 10.67
CA ILE A 113 -5.55 -0.87 10.02
C ILE A 113 -5.15 -0.76 8.54
N ILE A 114 -5.66 0.23 7.83
CA ILE A 114 -5.34 0.42 6.42
C ILE A 114 -3.86 0.71 6.22
N HIS A 115 -3.32 1.68 6.95
CA HIS A 115 -1.95 2.15 6.73
C HIS A 115 -0.89 1.18 7.26
N ILE A 116 -1.18 0.45 8.35
CA ILE A 116 -0.23 -0.53 8.90
C ILE A 116 -0.28 -1.85 8.13
N PHE A 117 -1.49 -2.32 7.77
CA PHE A 117 -1.64 -3.70 7.33
C PHE A 117 -1.77 -3.88 5.82
N SER A 118 -2.32 -2.93 5.04
CA SER A 118 -2.66 -3.23 3.65
C SER A 118 -1.45 -3.62 2.80
N SER A 119 -0.53 -2.72 2.51
CA SER A 119 0.63 -3.05 1.67
C SER A 119 1.65 -3.94 2.37
N LEU A 120 1.82 -3.80 3.69
CA LEU A 120 2.74 -4.64 4.45
C LEU A 120 2.26 -6.10 4.48
N LEU A 121 0.97 -6.35 4.70
CA LEU A 121 0.41 -7.69 4.69
C LEU A 121 0.54 -8.33 3.31
N ALA A 122 0.19 -7.60 2.24
CA ALA A 122 0.36 -8.06 0.87
C ALA A 122 1.83 -8.37 0.55
N PHE A 123 2.76 -7.54 1.03
CA PHE A 123 4.20 -7.76 0.89
C PHE A 123 4.66 -9.05 1.57
N LEU A 124 4.25 -9.27 2.82
CA LEU A 124 4.61 -10.48 3.59
C LEU A 124 4.07 -11.75 2.92
N PHE A 125 2.82 -11.74 2.46
CA PHE A 125 2.21 -12.90 1.78
C PHE A 125 2.84 -13.21 0.43
N THR A 126 3.47 -12.23 -0.21
CA THR A 126 4.10 -12.42 -1.51
C THR A 126 5.64 -12.43 -1.46
N ILE A 127 6.24 -12.49 -0.27
CA ILE A 127 7.71 -12.43 -0.10
C ILE A 127 8.45 -13.54 -0.86
N SER A 128 7.83 -14.71 -0.98
CA SER A 128 8.35 -15.86 -1.75
C SER A 128 8.25 -15.72 -3.27
N ILE A 129 7.63 -14.64 -3.75
CA ILE A 129 7.40 -14.40 -5.17
C ILE A 129 8.31 -13.27 -5.62
N LYS A 130 9.18 -13.54 -6.59
CA LYS A 130 10.08 -12.52 -7.14
C LYS A 130 9.30 -11.50 -7.96
N PRO A 131 9.43 -10.19 -7.68
CA PRO A 131 8.90 -9.17 -8.56
C PRO A 131 9.63 -9.19 -9.91
N ASN A 132 8.96 -8.85 -10.98
CA ASN A 132 9.52 -8.79 -12.31
C ASN A 132 9.16 -7.47 -13.02
N LYS A 133 9.58 -7.31 -14.29
CA LYS A 133 9.30 -6.11 -15.08
C LYS A 133 7.80 -5.82 -15.24
N ASN A 134 6.93 -6.84 -15.21
CA ASN A 134 5.49 -6.63 -15.32
C ASN A 134 4.94 -5.96 -14.05
N SER A 135 5.45 -6.33 -12.86
CA SER A 135 5.04 -5.65 -11.63
C SER A 135 5.45 -4.18 -11.63
N LEU A 136 6.64 -3.86 -12.15
CA LEU A 136 7.09 -2.48 -12.30
C LEU A 136 6.20 -1.69 -13.28
N PHE A 137 5.88 -2.31 -14.43
CA PHE A 137 4.97 -1.73 -15.41
C PHE A 137 3.56 -1.49 -14.84
N ILE A 138 3.04 -2.44 -14.04
CA ILE A 138 1.76 -2.28 -13.37
C ILE A 138 1.79 -1.10 -12.38
N SER A 139 2.88 -0.93 -11.62
CA SER A 139 3.04 0.24 -10.76
C SER A 139 2.95 1.55 -11.54
N LEU A 140 3.65 1.62 -12.68
CA LEU A 140 3.65 2.79 -13.56
C LEU A 140 2.24 3.12 -14.07
N VAL A 141 1.57 2.11 -14.64
CA VAL A 141 0.21 2.28 -15.15
C VAL A 141 -0.74 2.73 -14.04
N TYR A 142 -0.61 2.12 -12.86
CA TYR A 142 -1.49 2.44 -11.75
C TYR A 142 -1.28 3.88 -11.23
N ILE A 143 -0.02 4.35 -11.06
CA ILE A 143 0.25 5.74 -10.66
C ILE A 143 -0.29 6.71 -11.70
N PHE A 144 -0.09 6.41 -12.98
CA PHE A 144 -0.58 7.26 -14.06
C PHE A 144 -2.12 7.37 -14.04
N LEU A 145 -2.81 6.26 -13.87
CA LEU A 145 -4.27 6.26 -13.73
C LEU A 145 -4.72 7.01 -12.46
N LEU A 146 -4.03 6.78 -11.33
CA LEU A 146 -4.32 7.47 -10.08
C LEU A 146 -4.17 8.99 -10.24
N GLN A 147 -3.11 9.44 -10.88
CA GLN A 147 -2.88 10.86 -11.17
C GLN A 147 -4.00 11.45 -12.05
N ILE A 148 -4.33 10.79 -13.17
CA ILE A 148 -5.39 11.28 -14.07
C ILE A 148 -6.73 11.35 -13.34
N ILE A 149 -7.12 10.28 -12.65
CA ILE A 149 -8.39 10.23 -11.94
C ILE A 149 -8.45 11.32 -10.87
N THR A 150 -7.38 11.50 -10.10
CA THR A 150 -7.32 12.55 -9.07
C THR A 150 -7.46 13.94 -9.71
N LEU A 151 -6.72 14.23 -10.77
CA LEU A 151 -6.77 15.55 -11.43
C LEU A 151 -8.13 15.85 -12.09
N MET A 152 -8.83 14.82 -12.58
CA MET A 152 -10.10 15.01 -13.29
C MET A 152 -11.33 15.05 -12.37
N PHE A 153 -11.28 14.36 -11.24
CA PHE A 153 -12.48 14.10 -10.43
C PHE A 153 -12.41 14.64 -9.00
N THR A 154 -11.28 15.24 -8.59
CA THR A 154 -11.16 15.82 -7.25
C THR A 154 -10.85 17.31 -7.28
N ASP A 155 -11.26 18.03 -6.25
CA ASP A 155 -10.91 19.43 -6.08
C ASP A 155 -9.40 19.56 -5.81
N PRO A 156 -8.65 20.40 -6.56
CA PRO A 156 -7.24 20.61 -6.35
C PRO A 156 -6.87 21.02 -4.92
N THR A 157 -7.74 21.76 -4.23
CA THR A 157 -7.49 22.22 -2.85
C THR A 157 -7.42 21.10 -1.82
N LEU A 158 -7.96 19.92 -2.15
CA LEU A 158 -7.95 18.75 -1.28
C LEU A 158 -6.67 17.93 -1.37
N ASN A 159 -5.84 18.23 -2.35
CA ASN A 159 -4.53 17.58 -2.59
C ASN A 159 -4.55 16.03 -2.46
N ILE A 160 -5.61 15.39 -2.98
CA ILE A 160 -5.80 13.94 -2.90
C ILE A 160 -4.60 13.20 -3.48
N ASN A 161 -4.10 12.18 -2.79
CA ASN A 161 -2.91 11.40 -3.14
C ASN A 161 -1.64 12.25 -3.32
N CYS A 162 -1.61 13.48 -2.78
CA CYS A 162 -0.48 14.40 -2.92
C CYS A 162 -0.14 14.75 -4.38
N VAL A 163 -1.15 14.78 -5.26
CA VAL A 163 -0.94 14.99 -6.71
C VAL A 163 -0.73 16.47 -7.04
N GLN A 164 -1.34 17.38 -6.28
CA GLN A 164 -1.23 18.83 -6.51
C GLN A 164 0.03 19.42 -5.88
N GLU A 165 0.33 18.99 -4.66
CA GLU A 165 1.45 19.45 -3.86
C GLU A 165 2.11 18.28 -3.13
N ILE A 166 3.38 18.41 -2.79
CA ILE A 166 4.09 17.40 -2.00
C ILE A 166 3.54 17.45 -0.57
N CYS A 167 2.79 16.45 -0.17
CA CYS A 167 2.22 16.39 1.18
C CYS A 167 3.30 16.54 2.26
N GLY A 168 3.06 17.44 3.21
CA GLY A 168 3.98 17.76 4.29
C GLY A 168 5.19 18.61 3.88
N LEU A 169 5.32 18.94 2.61
CA LEU A 169 6.38 19.76 2.04
C LEU A 169 5.81 20.77 1.03
N GLU A 170 4.62 21.31 1.29
CA GLU A 170 3.86 22.19 0.39
C GLU A 170 4.69 23.41 -0.01
N ASN A 171 5.43 24.01 0.94
CA ASN A 171 6.30 25.16 0.71
C ASN A 171 7.50 24.85 -0.22
N PHE A 172 7.84 23.58 -0.41
CA PHE A 172 8.91 23.11 -1.29
C PHE A 172 8.39 22.52 -2.59
N THR A 173 7.08 22.59 -2.82
CA THR A 173 6.49 22.06 -4.05
C THR A 173 6.89 22.93 -5.24
N PRO A 174 7.60 22.35 -6.24
CA PRO A 174 8.04 23.12 -7.38
C PRO A 174 6.84 23.52 -8.26
N PRO A 175 6.93 24.65 -8.98
CA PRO A 175 5.96 25.00 -10.01
C PRO A 175 5.76 23.83 -10.98
N LEU A 176 4.52 23.58 -11.40
CA LEU A 176 4.17 22.48 -12.32
C LEU A 176 4.35 21.08 -11.72
N TYR A 177 4.45 20.96 -10.39
CA TYR A 177 4.57 19.67 -9.69
C TYR A 177 3.55 18.61 -10.15
N PRO A 178 2.25 18.92 -10.36
CA PRO A 178 1.30 17.93 -10.84
C PRO A 178 1.73 17.22 -12.13
N TYR A 179 2.49 17.89 -13.01
CA TYR A 179 3.02 17.28 -14.23
C TYR A 179 4.22 16.37 -13.97
N TYR A 180 4.98 16.61 -12.90
CA TYR A 180 6.13 15.80 -12.50
C TYR A 180 5.78 14.72 -11.48
N PHE A 181 4.58 14.76 -10.90
CA PHE A 181 4.12 13.81 -9.87
C PHE A 181 4.41 12.36 -10.26
N PHE A 182 4.06 11.99 -11.48
CA PHE A 182 4.28 10.63 -11.98
C PHE A 182 5.75 10.20 -11.92
N ILE A 183 6.66 11.04 -12.42
CA ILE A 183 8.10 10.74 -12.45
C ILE A 183 8.66 10.71 -11.02
N LEU A 184 8.32 11.71 -10.22
CA LEU A 184 8.81 11.81 -8.85
C LEU A 184 8.34 10.63 -8.00
N THR A 185 7.05 10.30 -8.05
CA THR A 185 6.48 9.14 -7.34
C THR A 185 7.13 7.84 -7.80
N PHE A 186 7.38 7.68 -9.09
CA PHE A 186 8.07 6.52 -9.59
C PHE A 186 9.48 6.39 -9.00
N VAL A 187 10.28 7.45 -9.04
CA VAL A 187 11.67 7.43 -8.59
C VAL A 187 11.77 7.29 -7.06
N VAL A 188 10.94 8.05 -6.31
CA VAL A 188 11.06 8.14 -4.85
C VAL A 188 10.30 7.03 -4.12
N MET A 189 9.20 6.54 -4.69
CA MET A 189 8.34 5.55 -4.01
C MET A 189 8.44 4.16 -4.67
N VAL A 190 8.23 4.08 -5.98
CA VAL A 190 8.12 2.77 -6.66
C VAL A 190 9.45 2.07 -6.79
N LEU A 191 10.50 2.75 -7.22
CA LEU A 191 11.82 2.12 -7.37
C LEU A 191 12.36 1.61 -6.03
N PRO A 192 12.36 2.37 -4.92
CA PRO A 192 12.77 1.85 -3.62
C PRO A 192 11.92 0.68 -3.15
N ALA A 193 10.59 0.74 -3.31
CA ALA A 193 9.70 -0.36 -2.96
C ALA A 193 9.99 -1.63 -3.79
N TYR A 194 10.29 -1.47 -5.08
CA TYR A 194 10.66 -2.58 -5.96
C TYR A 194 12.00 -3.21 -5.54
N VAL A 195 13.00 -2.39 -5.21
CA VAL A 195 14.29 -2.86 -4.68
C VAL A 195 14.09 -3.61 -3.37
N LEU A 196 13.31 -3.08 -2.43
CA LEU A 196 12.99 -3.74 -1.17
C LEU A 196 12.33 -5.11 -1.39
N GLN A 197 11.42 -5.22 -2.35
CA GLN A 197 10.79 -6.49 -2.69
C GLN A 197 11.79 -7.52 -3.24
N ILE A 198 12.77 -7.09 -4.07
CA ILE A 198 13.83 -7.96 -4.57
C ILE A 198 14.75 -8.43 -3.42
N LEU A 199 15.16 -7.50 -2.56
CA LEU A 199 16.02 -7.82 -1.42
C LEU A 199 15.36 -8.82 -0.47
N ALA A 200 14.08 -8.59 -0.15
CA ALA A 200 13.30 -9.48 0.70
C ALA A 200 13.13 -10.87 0.09
N PHE A 201 12.87 -10.96 -1.21
CA PHE A 201 12.82 -12.24 -1.92
C PHE A 201 14.16 -12.99 -1.86
N ASN A 202 15.26 -12.31 -2.16
CA ASN A 202 16.59 -12.92 -2.13
C ASN A 202 16.96 -13.39 -0.71
N PHE A 203 16.61 -12.62 0.32
CA PHE A 203 16.81 -13.02 1.71
C PHE A 203 16.02 -14.27 2.06
N TYR A 204 14.73 -14.31 1.69
CA TYR A 204 13.84 -15.45 1.90
C TYR A 204 14.37 -16.71 1.18
N GLU A 205 14.76 -16.61 -0.09
CA GLU A 205 15.31 -17.73 -0.87
C GLU A 205 16.60 -18.27 -0.25
N ASN A 206 17.51 -17.39 0.15
CA ASN A 206 18.77 -17.78 0.79
C ASN A 206 18.57 -18.48 2.14
N ARG A 207 17.57 -18.04 2.92
CA ARG A 207 17.21 -18.69 4.18
C ARG A 207 16.73 -20.11 3.95
N ILE A 208 15.83 -20.31 3.01
CA ILE A 208 15.33 -21.66 2.67
C ILE A 208 16.46 -22.57 2.20
N LYS A 209 17.36 -22.09 1.32
CA LYS A 209 18.51 -22.88 0.85
C LYS A 209 19.42 -23.32 2.01
N ARG A 210 19.65 -22.47 3.03
CA ARG A 210 20.43 -22.81 4.22
C ARG A 210 19.74 -23.87 5.08
N GLU A 211 18.42 -23.74 5.29
CA GLU A 211 17.65 -24.72 6.07
C GLU A 211 17.68 -26.13 5.43
N TYR A 212 17.62 -26.20 4.08
CA TYR A 212 17.77 -27.46 3.36
C TYR A 212 19.18 -28.04 3.49
N LYS A 213 20.21 -27.21 3.39
CA LYS A 213 21.63 -27.67 3.50
C LYS A 213 21.99 -28.26 4.87
N ASN A 214 21.33 -27.75 5.93
CA ASN A 214 21.57 -28.19 7.30
C ASN A 214 20.75 -29.44 7.68
N LYS A 215 19.87 -29.93 6.82
CA LYS A 215 19.07 -31.13 7.05
C LYS A 215 19.62 -32.41 6.40
N PHE A 216 20.63 -32.27 5.58
CA PHE A 216 21.36 -33.35 4.89
C PHE A 216 22.87 -33.23 5.14
#